data_9c384221e226a443472d16b486de7336
#
_entry.id   9c384221e226a443472d16b486de7336
#
_cell.length_a   1.000
_cell.length_b   1.000
_cell.length_c   1.000
_cell.angle_alpha   90.00
_cell.angle_beta   90.00
_cell.angle_gamma   90.00
#
_symmetry.space_group_name_H-M   'P 1'
#
loop_
_entity.id
_entity.type
_entity.pdbx_description
1 polymer ?
#
loop_
_entity_poly.entity_id
_entity_poly.type
_entity_poly.pdbx_seq_one_letter_code
_entity_poly.pdbx_strand_id
1 'polypeptide(L)'
;IVEGLRRVVKWAEYHCEVVGTAYDAASGAAMIRSTRPDIVFTDIRMPDQDGLTMLAGLKSEFPAMQIAVLTGYRDFSYAQEAIRLGVCRYLLKPSKMDELHEALGTMTERLGGAEGAEQNPDDGLPDKQATSFIVKKAIAYIEQNYAKKLSLQEVADYCYVSQWHLSKLINRHLQQSFLDIINTLRVERAKELLADPA
;
A
#
# COMPACT_ATOMS: atom_id res chain seq x y z
N ILE A 1 12.89 13.80 9.99
CA ILE A 1 12.87 12.35 10.36
C ILE A 1 13.68 11.56 9.37
N VAL A 2 13.41 11.66 8.06
CA VAL A 2 14.11 10.94 7.00
C VAL A 2 15.64 11.12 7.11
N GLU A 3 16.12 12.35 7.18
CA GLU A 3 17.55 12.66 7.34
C GLU A 3 18.13 12.16 8.67
N GLY A 4 17.31 12.15 9.73
CA GLY A 4 17.71 11.61 11.04
C GLY A 4 17.97 10.11 10.96
N LEU A 5 17.01 9.34 10.43
CA LEU A 5 17.13 7.89 10.24
C LEU A 5 18.35 7.53 9.39
N ARG A 6 18.54 8.25 8.27
CA ARG A 6 19.66 8.01 7.35
C ARG A 6 21.02 8.14 8.04
N ARG A 7 21.16 9.10 8.97
CA ARG A 7 22.44 9.39 9.66
C ARG A 7 22.69 8.57 10.90
N VAL A 8 21.62 8.23 11.64
CA VAL A 8 21.73 7.67 12.99
C VAL A 8 21.74 6.15 12.94
N VAL A 9 21.04 5.53 11.99
CA VAL A 9 21.00 4.07 11.83
C VAL A 9 22.26 3.60 11.11
N LYS A 10 22.93 2.61 11.68
CA LYS A 10 24.13 1.98 11.11
C LYS A 10 23.71 0.86 10.14
N TRP A 11 23.20 1.25 8.98
CA TRP A 11 22.64 0.34 7.97
C TRP A 11 23.55 -0.82 7.60
N ALA A 12 24.86 -0.57 7.48
CA ALA A 12 25.86 -1.60 7.13
C ALA A 12 25.94 -2.76 8.14
N GLU A 13 25.63 -2.53 9.43
CA GLU A 13 25.58 -3.59 10.44
C GLU A 13 24.46 -4.61 10.17
N TYR A 14 23.46 -4.23 9.35
CA TYR A 14 22.34 -5.08 8.93
C TYR A 14 22.43 -5.49 7.46
N HIS A 15 23.60 -5.34 6.83
CA HIS A 15 23.79 -5.59 5.40
C HIS A 15 22.82 -4.81 4.51
N CYS A 16 22.40 -3.63 4.95
CA CYS A 16 21.46 -2.75 4.26
C CYS A 16 22.15 -1.49 3.75
N GLU A 17 21.59 -0.93 2.69
CA GLU A 17 21.92 0.41 2.17
C GLU A 17 20.65 1.22 1.92
N VAL A 18 20.75 2.54 2.02
CA VAL A 18 19.61 3.43 1.75
C VAL A 18 19.58 3.76 0.25
N VAL A 19 18.67 3.14 -0.47
CA VAL A 19 18.51 3.29 -1.94
C VAL A 19 17.69 4.50 -2.35
N GLY A 20 16.94 5.11 -1.41
CA GLY A 20 16.16 6.30 -1.71
C GLY A 20 15.40 6.87 -0.53
N THR A 21 14.91 8.11 -0.72
CA THR A 21 14.06 8.81 0.27
C THR A 21 12.98 9.60 -0.45
N ALA A 22 11.76 9.63 0.10
CA ALA A 22 10.63 10.38 -0.41
C ALA A 22 9.94 11.14 0.72
N TYR A 23 9.23 12.21 0.38
CA TYR A 23 8.59 13.09 1.36
C TYR A 23 7.07 13.09 1.29
N ASP A 24 6.51 12.42 0.28
CA ASP A 24 5.07 12.23 0.08
C ASP A 24 4.79 10.82 -0.46
N ALA A 25 3.52 10.38 -0.39
CA ALA A 25 3.14 9.01 -0.76
C ALA A 25 3.29 8.74 -2.26
N ALA A 26 3.03 9.70 -3.12
CA ALA A 26 3.10 9.52 -4.57
C ALA A 26 4.55 9.32 -5.03
N SER A 27 5.47 10.21 -4.60
CA SER A 27 6.90 10.09 -4.88
C SER A 27 7.49 8.83 -4.24
N GLY A 28 7.04 8.47 -3.02
CA GLY A 28 7.44 7.23 -2.34
C GLY A 28 7.03 5.98 -3.12
N ALA A 29 5.78 5.90 -3.56
CA ALA A 29 5.30 4.79 -4.36
C ALA A 29 6.02 4.67 -5.72
N ALA A 30 6.28 5.81 -6.40
CA ALA A 30 7.04 5.84 -7.65
C ALA A 30 8.48 5.34 -7.44
N MET A 31 9.13 5.79 -6.37
CA MET A 31 10.50 5.37 -6.01
C MET A 31 10.55 3.86 -5.70
N ILE A 32 9.61 3.34 -4.90
CA ILE A 32 9.55 1.92 -4.56
C ILE A 32 9.41 1.06 -5.82
N ARG A 33 8.57 1.47 -6.78
CA ARG A 33 8.44 0.75 -8.06
C ARG A 33 9.72 0.74 -8.88
N SER A 34 10.48 1.83 -8.85
CA SER A 34 11.73 1.95 -9.63
C SER A 34 12.90 1.24 -8.97
N THR A 35 13.04 1.32 -7.63
CA THR A 35 14.17 0.76 -6.89
C THR A 35 13.93 -0.64 -6.35
N ARG A 36 12.65 -1.03 -6.17
CA ARG A 36 12.21 -2.32 -5.58
C ARG A 36 12.96 -2.64 -4.29
N PRO A 37 12.89 -1.78 -3.27
CA PRO A 37 13.61 -2.00 -2.03
C PRO A 37 13.04 -3.19 -1.27
N ASP A 38 13.88 -3.91 -0.54
CA ASP A 38 13.46 -5.02 0.32
C ASP A 38 12.80 -4.53 1.61
N ILE A 39 13.23 -3.36 2.10
CA ILE A 39 12.76 -2.76 3.36
C ILE A 39 12.31 -1.31 3.12
N VAL A 40 11.17 -0.97 3.71
CA VAL A 40 10.64 0.41 3.70
C VAL A 40 10.30 0.87 5.10
N PHE A 41 10.81 2.05 5.48
CA PHE A 41 10.33 2.81 6.63
C PHE A 41 9.44 3.95 6.15
N THR A 42 8.21 4.03 6.65
CA THR A 42 7.26 5.06 6.22
C THR A 42 6.46 5.64 7.38
N ASP A 43 6.01 6.89 7.23
CA ASP A 43 4.95 7.44 8.07
C ASP A 43 3.58 7.05 7.48
N ILE A 44 2.59 6.85 8.34
CA ILE A 44 1.20 6.64 7.92
C ILE A 44 0.48 7.98 7.74
N ARG A 45 0.76 8.97 8.59
CA ARG A 45 0.08 10.27 8.55
C ARG A 45 0.91 11.27 7.78
N MET A 46 0.59 11.38 6.52
CA MET A 46 1.05 12.45 5.64
C MET A 46 -0.13 13.40 5.36
N PRO A 47 0.09 14.72 5.27
CA PRO A 47 -0.96 15.66 4.92
C PRO A 47 -1.67 15.24 3.62
N ASP A 48 -2.99 15.28 3.63
CA ASP A 48 -3.86 15.03 2.47
C ASP A 48 -3.73 13.64 1.81
N GLN A 49 -3.14 12.64 2.52
CA GLN A 49 -2.89 11.31 1.95
C GLN A 49 -3.28 10.19 2.92
N ASP A 50 -3.95 9.16 2.38
CA ASP A 50 -4.30 7.94 3.12
C ASP A 50 -3.11 6.96 3.12
N GLY A 51 -2.26 7.07 4.14
CA GLY A 51 -1.10 6.21 4.30
C GLY A 51 -1.42 4.72 4.42
N LEU A 52 -2.61 4.36 4.93
CA LEU A 52 -3.06 2.95 4.96
C LEU A 52 -3.34 2.42 3.55
N THR A 53 -3.95 3.24 2.69
CA THR A 53 -4.17 2.87 1.28
C THR A 53 -2.84 2.70 0.56
N MET A 54 -1.86 3.59 0.79
CA MET A 54 -0.51 3.43 0.25
C MET A 54 0.14 2.12 0.72
N LEU A 55 0.09 1.82 2.02
CA LEU A 55 0.65 0.59 2.58
C LEU A 55 0.00 -0.66 1.97
N ALA A 56 -1.33 -0.67 1.86
CA ALA A 56 -2.07 -1.76 1.27
C ALA A 56 -1.71 -1.94 -0.21
N GLY A 57 -1.59 -0.84 -0.97
CA GLY A 57 -1.13 -0.84 -2.35
C GLY A 57 0.25 -1.48 -2.49
N LEU A 58 1.20 -1.01 -1.70
CA LEU A 58 2.57 -1.51 -1.71
C LEU A 58 2.65 -3.00 -1.32
N LYS A 59 1.95 -3.43 -0.28
CA LYS A 59 1.92 -4.85 0.13
C LYS A 59 1.23 -5.74 -0.89
N SER A 60 0.20 -5.27 -1.57
CA SER A 60 -0.47 -6.02 -2.61
C SER A 60 0.37 -6.18 -3.88
N GLU A 61 1.20 -5.19 -4.20
CA GLU A 61 2.08 -5.16 -5.38
C GLU A 61 3.45 -5.80 -5.10
N PHE A 62 3.97 -5.67 -3.86
CA PHE A 62 5.26 -6.17 -3.40
C PHE A 62 5.12 -6.98 -2.10
N PRO A 63 4.55 -8.20 -2.13
CA PRO A 63 4.23 -8.96 -0.92
C PRO A 63 5.45 -9.36 -0.07
N ALA A 64 6.62 -9.56 -0.69
CA ALA A 64 7.86 -9.90 0.02
C ALA A 64 8.49 -8.70 0.76
N MET A 65 8.19 -7.46 0.33
CA MET A 65 8.75 -6.24 0.90
C MET A 65 8.39 -6.10 2.37
N GLN A 66 9.38 -5.85 3.22
CA GLN A 66 9.19 -5.62 4.64
C GLN A 66 8.91 -4.14 4.91
N ILE A 67 7.86 -3.84 5.69
CA ILE A 67 7.46 -2.47 5.99
C ILE A 67 7.48 -2.23 7.48
N ALA A 68 8.17 -1.18 7.92
CA ALA A 68 8.08 -0.63 9.26
C ALA A 68 7.42 0.77 9.20
N VAL A 69 6.45 0.98 10.07
CA VAL A 69 5.74 2.26 10.19
C VAL A 69 6.30 3.06 11.35
N LEU A 70 6.57 4.35 11.10
CA LEU A 70 6.99 5.33 12.09
C LEU A 70 5.93 6.42 12.18
N THR A 71 5.21 6.53 13.30
CA THR A 71 4.13 7.52 13.45
C THR A 71 4.19 8.27 14.77
N GLY A 72 3.81 9.55 14.76
CA GLY A 72 3.68 10.37 15.97
C GLY A 72 2.36 10.21 16.70
N TYR A 73 1.44 9.41 16.19
CA TYR A 73 0.08 9.28 16.72
C TYR A 73 -0.16 7.92 17.34
N ARG A 74 -0.73 7.91 18.56
CA ARG A 74 -1.20 6.71 19.25
C ARG A 74 -2.66 6.44 18.89
N ASP A 75 -2.90 6.12 17.63
CA ASP A 75 -4.23 5.72 17.17
C ASP A 75 -4.28 4.20 17.03
N PHE A 76 -5.07 3.57 17.88
CA PHE A 76 -5.19 2.12 17.93
C PHE A 76 -5.78 1.55 16.64
N SER A 77 -6.73 2.25 16.01
CA SER A 77 -7.38 1.80 14.78
C SER A 77 -6.39 1.76 13.62
N TYR A 78 -5.53 2.76 13.50
CA TYR A 78 -4.45 2.79 12.49
C TYR A 78 -3.41 1.69 12.72
N ALA A 79 -3.02 1.47 14.00
CA ALA A 79 -2.09 0.41 14.34
C ALA A 79 -2.67 -0.98 14.00
N GLN A 80 -3.93 -1.23 14.35
CA GLN A 80 -4.61 -2.48 14.06
C GLN A 80 -4.71 -2.75 12.55
N GLU A 81 -5.06 -1.73 11.76
CA GLU A 81 -5.16 -1.88 10.31
C GLU A 81 -3.78 -2.08 9.66
N ALA A 82 -2.75 -1.34 10.11
CA ALA A 82 -1.38 -1.53 9.63
C ALA A 82 -0.88 -2.97 9.89
N ILE A 83 -1.17 -3.53 11.07
CA ILE A 83 -0.84 -4.91 11.41
C ILE A 83 -1.58 -5.89 10.49
N ARG A 84 -2.88 -5.66 10.24
CA ARG A 84 -3.67 -6.48 9.29
C ARG A 84 -3.13 -6.43 7.87
N LEU A 85 -2.57 -5.30 7.48
CA LEU A 85 -1.92 -5.11 6.17
C LEU A 85 -0.51 -5.71 6.11
N GLY A 86 -0.08 -6.46 7.13
CA GLY A 86 1.20 -7.17 7.14
C GLY A 86 2.42 -6.29 7.37
N VAL A 87 2.26 -5.15 8.05
CA VAL A 87 3.39 -4.32 8.50
C VAL A 87 4.22 -5.10 9.52
N CYS A 88 5.53 -5.13 9.31
CA CYS A 88 6.44 -5.87 10.17
C CYS A 88 6.55 -5.26 11.57
N ARG A 89 6.63 -3.93 11.65
CA ARG A 89 6.74 -3.18 12.90
C ARG A 89 5.98 -1.85 12.82
N TYR A 90 5.40 -1.47 13.95
CA TYR A 90 4.73 -0.18 14.15
C TYR A 90 5.43 0.55 15.29
N LEU A 91 6.14 1.62 14.99
CA LEU A 91 6.99 2.36 15.91
C LEU A 91 6.41 3.75 16.18
N LEU A 92 6.42 4.17 17.44
CA LEU A 92 5.97 5.50 17.84
C LEU A 92 7.13 6.49 17.84
N LYS A 93 6.90 7.69 17.31
CA LYS A 93 7.84 8.81 17.38
C LYS A 93 7.72 9.53 18.75
N PRO A 94 8.83 9.90 19.38
CA PRO A 94 10.21 9.62 19.01
C PRO A 94 10.57 8.16 19.26
N SER A 95 11.01 7.42 18.21
CA SER A 95 11.41 6.03 18.34
C SER A 95 12.76 5.92 19.02
N LYS A 96 12.92 4.95 19.91
CA LYS A 96 14.20 4.61 20.49
C LYS A 96 15.07 3.88 19.48
N MET A 97 16.40 4.05 19.60
CA MET A 97 17.34 3.37 18.70
C MET A 97 17.22 1.85 18.77
N ASP A 98 17.02 1.31 19.97
CA ASP A 98 16.85 -0.13 20.18
C ASP A 98 15.63 -0.70 19.42
N GLU A 99 14.52 0.06 19.39
CA GLU A 99 13.31 -0.32 18.65
C GLU A 99 13.55 -0.33 17.13
N LEU A 100 14.35 0.62 16.61
CA LEU A 100 14.73 0.67 15.20
C LEU A 100 15.68 -0.47 14.83
N HIS A 101 16.63 -0.80 15.70
CA HIS A 101 17.55 -1.90 15.53
C HIS A 101 16.82 -3.25 15.58
N GLU A 102 15.89 -3.44 16.52
CA GLU A 102 15.04 -4.63 16.59
C GLU A 102 14.18 -4.78 15.33
N ALA A 103 13.60 -3.66 14.84
CA ALA A 103 12.80 -3.68 13.62
C ALA A 103 13.64 -4.11 12.41
N LEU A 104 14.84 -3.55 12.25
CA LEU A 104 15.76 -3.92 11.16
C LEU A 104 16.18 -5.38 11.25
N GLY A 105 16.61 -5.84 12.44
CA GLY A 105 17.00 -7.24 12.66
C GLY A 105 15.87 -8.20 12.27
N THR A 106 14.63 -7.94 12.74
CA THR A 106 13.48 -8.77 12.38
C THR A 106 13.18 -8.76 10.87
N MET A 107 13.31 -7.61 10.21
CA MET A 107 13.04 -7.50 8.77
C MET A 107 14.11 -8.22 7.94
N THR A 108 15.38 -8.09 8.30
CA THR A 108 16.48 -8.79 7.61
C THR A 108 16.43 -10.30 7.82
N GLU A 109 16.10 -10.78 9.02
CA GLU A 109 15.89 -12.21 9.30
C GLU A 109 14.77 -12.80 8.45
N ARG A 110 13.64 -12.07 8.28
CA ARG A 110 12.53 -12.51 7.42
C ARG A 110 12.92 -12.57 5.95
N LEU A 111 13.78 -11.68 5.48
CA LEU A 111 14.29 -11.68 4.11
C LEU A 111 15.28 -12.83 3.90
N GLY A 112 16.21 -13.05 4.83
CA GLY A 112 17.19 -14.16 4.76
C GLY A 112 16.56 -15.55 4.88
N GLY A 113 15.45 -15.69 5.61
CA GLY A 113 14.69 -16.93 5.67
C GLY A 113 13.91 -17.28 4.38
N ALA A 114 13.76 -16.32 3.48
CA ALA A 114 13.08 -16.49 2.19
C ALA A 114 14.01 -16.90 1.04
N GLU A 115 15.32 -16.98 1.24
CA GLU A 115 16.31 -17.36 0.20
C GLU A 115 16.20 -18.82 -0.30
N GLY A 116 15.26 -19.62 0.23
CA GLY A 116 14.97 -20.97 -0.22
C GLY A 116 13.70 -21.14 -1.09
N ALA A 117 12.94 -20.10 -1.28
CA ALA A 117 11.77 -20.13 -2.15
C ALA A 117 12.03 -19.23 -3.37
N GLU A 118 12.35 -19.86 -4.51
CA GLU A 118 12.27 -19.20 -5.81
C GLU A 118 10.84 -18.66 -5.98
N GLN A 119 10.61 -17.43 -5.54
CA GLN A 119 9.35 -16.73 -5.77
C GLN A 119 9.37 -16.24 -7.22
N ASN A 120 8.75 -17.03 -8.10
CA ASN A 120 8.28 -16.49 -9.36
C ASN A 120 7.47 -15.21 -9.04
N PRO A 121 7.71 -14.10 -9.74
CA PRO A 121 6.94 -12.87 -9.54
C PRO A 121 5.43 -13.05 -9.73
N ASP A 122 5.02 -14.20 -10.30
CA ASP A 122 3.62 -14.53 -10.60
C ASP A 122 2.98 -15.47 -9.55
N ASP A 123 3.78 -16.14 -8.67
CA ASP A 123 3.32 -17.12 -7.68
C ASP A 123 3.24 -16.58 -6.23
N GLY A 124 3.71 -15.37 -5.96
CA GLY A 124 3.48 -14.71 -4.68
C GLY A 124 1.99 -14.44 -4.54
N LEU A 125 1.27 -15.29 -3.78
CA LEU A 125 -0.11 -15.01 -3.38
C LEU A 125 -0.11 -13.60 -2.73
N PRO A 126 -0.69 -12.58 -3.40
CA PRO A 126 -0.76 -11.26 -2.82
C PRO A 126 -1.42 -11.38 -1.45
N ASP A 127 -0.91 -10.66 -0.47
CA ASP A 127 -1.50 -10.62 0.87
C ASP A 127 -3.01 -10.44 0.72
N LYS A 128 -3.79 -11.48 1.07
CA LYS A 128 -5.24 -11.50 0.83
C LYS A 128 -5.94 -10.31 1.47
N GLN A 129 -5.39 -9.83 2.59
CA GLN A 129 -5.97 -8.71 3.33
C GLN A 129 -5.67 -7.38 2.63
N ALA A 130 -4.43 -7.15 2.24
CA ALA A 130 -4.02 -5.98 1.49
C ALA A 130 -4.77 -5.90 0.14
N THR A 131 -4.86 -7.01 -0.58
CA THR A 131 -5.60 -7.11 -1.84
C THR A 131 -7.08 -6.78 -1.67
N SER A 132 -7.75 -7.39 -0.68
CA SER A 132 -9.17 -7.13 -0.40
C SER A 132 -9.41 -5.67 0.01
N PHE A 133 -8.48 -5.08 0.78
CA PHE A 133 -8.54 -3.67 1.17
C PHE A 133 -8.47 -2.75 -0.07
N ILE A 134 -7.52 -2.98 -0.97
CA ILE A 134 -7.36 -2.19 -2.20
C ILE A 134 -8.58 -2.29 -3.10
N VAL A 135 -9.14 -3.49 -3.31
CA VAL A 135 -10.36 -3.66 -4.12
C VAL A 135 -11.52 -2.88 -3.51
N LYS A 136 -11.74 -2.96 -2.18
CA LYS A 136 -12.79 -2.18 -1.51
C LYS A 136 -12.60 -0.67 -1.67
N LYS A 137 -11.37 -0.18 -1.51
CA LYS A 137 -11.05 1.24 -1.71
C LYS A 137 -11.28 1.69 -3.14
N ALA A 138 -10.89 0.89 -4.12
CA ALA A 138 -11.11 1.17 -5.53
C ALA A 138 -12.62 1.26 -5.85
N ILE A 139 -13.43 0.31 -5.38
CA ILE A 139 -14.87 0.32 -5.58
C ILE A 139 -15.51 1.54 -4.93
N ALA A 140 -15.19 1.84 -3.67
CA ALA A 140 -15.71 3.02 -2.99
C ALA A 140 -15.36 4.33 -3.74
N TYR A 141 -14.15 4.44 -4.28
CA TYR A 141 -13.74 5.59 -5.09
C TYR A 141 -14.55 5.67 -6.41
N ILE A 142 -14.76 4.54 -7.09
CA ILE A 142 -15.56 4.46 -8.31
C ILE A 142 -17.01 4.89 -8.01
N GLU A 143 -17.63 4.39 -6.95
CA GLU A 143 -18.99 4.73 -6.51
C GLU A 143 -19.15 6.22 -6.19
N GLN A 144 -18.14 6.86 -5.67
CA GLN A 144 -18.17 8.31 -5.38
C GLN A 144 -17.95 9.18 -6.64
N ASN A 145 -17.32 8.63 -7.69
CA ASN A 145 -16.87 9.40 -8.85
C ASN A 145 -17.43 8.92 -10.19
N TYR A 146 -18.31 7.89 -10.24
CA TYR A 146 -18.84 7.28 -11.48
C TYR A 146 -19.52 8.29 -12.41
N ALA A 147 -20.07 9.40 -11.88
CA ALA A 147 -20.74 10.43 -12.66
C ALA A 147 -19.78 11.26 -13.55
N LYS A 148 -18.49 11.27 -13.19
CA LYS A 148 -17.43 11.97 -13.94
C LYS A 148 -16.81 11.04 -14.98
N LYS A 149 -16.00 11.62 -15.88
CA LYS A 149 -15.13 10.83 -16.75
C LYS A 149 -14.00 10.26 -15.88
N LEU A 150 -14.15 9.01 -15.43
CA LEU A 150 -13.19 8.30 -14.59
C LEU A 150 -12.38 7.32 -15.44
N SER A 151 -11.06 7.31 -15.24
CA SER A 151 -10.14 6.36 -15.86
C SER A 151 -9.64 5.34 -14.85
N LEU A 152 -9.24 4.16 -15.33
CA LEU A 152 -8.61 3.14 -14.48
C LEU A 152 -7.28 3.65 -13.88
N GLN A 153 -6.57 4.54 -14.61
CA GLN A 153 -5.33 5.16 -14.11
C GLN A 153 -5.59 6.02 -12.88
N GLU A 154 -6.63 6.88 -12.90
CA GLU A 154 -6.98 7.71 -11.73
C GLU A 154 -7.31 6.87 -10.50
N VAL A 155 -8.04 5.75 -10.68
CA VAL A 155 -8.35 4.84 -9.57
C VAL A 155 -7.10 4.13 -9.06
N ALA A 156 -6.20 3.75 -9.96
CA ALA A 156 -4.93 3.11 -9.61
C ALA A 156 -4.01 4.08 -8.83
N ASP A 157 -3.93 5.33 -9.27
CA ASP A 157 -3.17 6.38 -8.59
C ASP A 157 -3.72 6.66 -7.18
N TYR A 158 -5.05 6.71 -7.04
CA TYR A 158 -5.71 6.85 -5.74
C TYR A 158 -5.39 5.67 -4.79
N CYS A 159 -5.29 4.46 -5.34
CA CYS A 159 -4.96 3.25 -4.58
C CYS A 159 -3.44 3.01 -4.43
N TYR A 160 -2.58 3.88 -4.96
CA TYR A 160 -1.12 3.75 -4.97
C TYR A 160 -0.60 2.42 -5.56
N VAL A 161 -1.29 1.92 -6.58
CA VAL A 161 -0.89 0.71 -7.32
C VAL A 161 -0.71 1.01 -8.81
N SER A 162 -0.04 0.11 -9.55
CA SER A 162 0.00 0.21 -10.99
C SER A 162 -1.37 -0.10 -11.61
N GLN A 163 -1.68 0.55 -12.74
CA GLN A 163 -2.93 0.30 -13.50
C GLN A 163 -3.11 -1.18 -13.84
N TRP A 164 -2.03 -1.84 -14.25
CA TRP A 164 -2.03 -3.26 -14.56
C TRP A 164 -2.39 -4.11 -13.33
N HIS A 165 -1.74 -3.81 -12.18
CA HIS A 165 -2.01 -4.51 -10.94
C HIS A 165 -3.46 -4.33 -10.49
N LEU A 166 -3.99 -3.10 -10.50
CA LEU A 166 -5.39 -2.85 -10.15
C LEU A 166 -6.36 -3.60 -11.06
N SER A 167 -6.12 -3.61 -12.37
CA SER A 167 -6.94 -4.37 -13.33
C SER A 167 -6.96 -5.86 -12.99
N LYS A 168 -5.80 -6.45 -12.70
CA LYS A 168 -5.66 -7.86 -12.29
C LYS A 168 -6.43 -8.14 -10.99
N LEU A 169 -6.34 -7.24 -9.99
CA LEU A 169 -7.05 -7.38 -8.73
C LEU A 169 -8.57 -7.33 -8.90
N ILE A 170 -9.09 -6.35 -9.63
CA ILE A 170 -10.52 -6.19 -9.90
C ILE A 170 -11.06 -7.45 -10.61
N ASN A 171 -10.41 -7.87 -11.69
CA ASN A 171 -10.82 -9.08 -12.42
C ASN A 171 -10.81 -10.33 -11.55
N ARG A 172 -9.78 -10.52 -10.71
CA ARG A 172 -9.66 -11.70 -9.84
C ARG A 172 -10.73 -11.73 -8.75
N HIS A 173 -11.06 -10.58 -8.15
CA HIS A 173 -11.98 -10.51 -7.01
C HIS A 173 -13.44 -10.40 -7.39
N LEU A 174 -13.76 -9.69 -8.48
CA LEU A 174 -15.12 -9.35 -8.85
C LEU A 174 -15.58 -10.06 -10.13
N GLN A 175 -14.69 -10.73 -10.84
CA GLN A 175 -14.98 -11.39 -12.14
C GLN A 175 -15.55 -10.40 -13.18
N GLN A 176 -15.20 -9.11 -13.04
CA GLN A 176 -15.67 -8.00 -13.87
C GLN A 176 -14.50 -7.10 -14.26
N SER A 177 -14.62 -6.41 -15.39
CA SER A 177 -13.68 -5.37 -15.76
C SER A 177 -14.05 -4.04 -15.09
N PHE A 178 -13.09 -3.10 -15.02
CA PHE A 178 -13.35 -1.74 -14.58
C PHE A 178 -14.48 -1.06 -15.36
N LEU A 179 -14.54 -1.28 -16.69
CA LEU A 179 -15.59 -0.72 -17.53
C LEU A 179 -16.97 -1.32 -17.23
N ASP A 180 -17.04 -2.62 -16.95
CA ASP A 180 -18.29 -3.27 -16.58
C ASP A 180 -18.84 -2.69 -15.28
N ILE A 181 -17.98 -2.50 -14.28
CA ILE A 181 -18.37 -1.92 -12.99
C ILE A 181 -18.93 -0.50 -13.16
N ILE A 182 -18.22 0.37 -13.88
CA ILE A 182 -18.67 1.76 -14.10
C ILE A 182 -19.99 1.79 -14.89
N ASN A 183 -20.12 0.97 -15.95
CA ASN A 183 -21.32 0.96 -16.77
C ASN A 183 -22.51 0.42 -15.99
N THR A 184 -22.32 -0.63 -15.18
CA THR A 184 -23.38 -1.16 -14.31
C THR A 184 -23.86 -0.09 -13.34
N LEU A 185 -22.96 0.58 -12.63
CA LEU A 185 -23.30 1.65 -11.68
C LEU A 185 -24.05 2.81 -12.37
N ARG A 186 -23.63 3.22 -13.55
CA ARG A 186 -24.30 4.28 -14.32
C ARG A 186 -25.70 3.89 -14.76
N VAL A 187 -25.87 2.65 -15.22
CA VAL A 187 -27.18 2.13 -15.65
C VAL A 187 -28.13 1.99 -14.46
N GLU A 188 -27.65 1.44 -13.33
CA GLU A 188 -28.46 1.33 -12.11
C GLU A 188 -28.93 2.70 -11.62
N ARG A 189 -28.02 3.66 -11.57
CA ARG A 189 -28.38 5.02 -11.14
C ARG A 189 -29.32 5.73 -12.11
N ALA A 190 -29.17 5.52 -13.42
CA ALA A 190 -30.10 6.04 -14.41
C ALA A 190 -31.50 5.46 -14.23
N LYS A 191 -31.60 4.16 -13.93
CA LYS A 191 -32.92 3.50 -13.66
C LYS A 191 -33.57 4.09 -12.39
N GLU A 192 -32.80 4.29 -11.30
CA GLU A 192 -33.32 4.92 -10.10
C GLU A 192 -33.88 6.33 -10.36
N LEU A 193 -33.10 7.17 -11.07
CA LEU A 193 -33.54 8.53 -11.43
C LEU A 193 -34.78 8.56 -12.35
N LEU A 194 -34.96 7.56 -13.21
CA LEU A 194 -36.13 7.44 -14.07
C LEU A 194 -37.36 6.86 -13.35
N ALA A 195 -37.15 6.11 -12.26
CA ALA A 195 -38.21 5.53 -11.46
C ALA A 195 -38.79 6.48 -10.42
N ASP A 196 -38.08 7.58 -10.08
CA ASP A 196 -38.52 8.62 -9.15
C ASP A 196 -39.03 9.81 -9.98
N PRO A 197 -40.36 9.87 -10.29
CA PRO A 197 -40.95 11.02 -10.96
C PRO A 197 -40.98 12.20 -9.98
N ALA A 198 -40.18 13.26 -10.26
CA ALA A 198 -40.16 14.51 -9.52
C ALA A 198 -41.53 15.20 -9.45
#